data_15fd3b26b1daf3e80b98a6ab426a8fd1
#
_entry.id   15fd3b26b1daf3e80b98a6ab426a8fd1
#
_cell.length_a   1.000
_cell.length_b   1.000
_cell.length_c   1.000
_cell.angle_alpha   90.00
_cell.angle_beta   90.00
_cell.angle_gamma   90.00
#
_symmetry.space_group_name_H-M   'P 1'
#
loop_
_entity.id
_entity.type
_entity.pdbx_description
1 polymer ?
#
loop_
_entity_poly.entity_id
_entity_poly.type
_entity_poly.pdbx_seq_one_letter_code
_entity_poly.pdbx_strand_id
1 'polypeptide(L)'
;LEDEQFTSQFSEMYWQGADGSRVLGILFANWYSNGNEIPVDKDEALAFWKQKLADVRDYASTNQWLMMNGCDHQPVQRNLSEAIRVANELFPDVTFVHSSFDDYVHAVESALPEQLSTVTGELTSQETDGWYTLANTSSSRIYLKQAFQENSNLLEQVVEPLTVITGGHNHKDQLTYAWKVLLQNAPHDSICGCSVDEVHREMETRFAKVNQVGNFVKTNLLNEWKGKIATQEAQSDHLFTVINTGLHDKVDTVSTVIDVATCDFKELHPTEGYKKMAALTLPSYRVEDLEGHAVEAKIEDLGANFEYDLPKDKFRQARIARQVRVTVPVHLAPLSWTTFQLLEGEQEGRDGIYQNGVIDTPFVTVSVDENITVYDKTTHEAYEDVIR
;
A
#
# COMPACT_ATOMS: atom_id res chain seq x y z
N LEU A 1 -16.14 28.75 -8.75
CA LEU A 1 -15.06 27.87 -9.22
C LEU A 1 -15.62 26.93 -10.27
N GLU A 2 -15.72 27.45 -11.50
CA GLU A 2 -16.10 26.64 -12.67
C GLU A 2 -14.83 26.07 -13.29
N ASP A 3 -14.21 25.10 -12.61
CA ASP A 3 -13.18 24.29 -13.24
C ASP A 3 -13.73 22.90 -13.53
N GLU A 4 -13.24 22.29 -14.59
CA GLU A 4 -13.56 20.92 -14.98
C GLU A 4 -13.23 19.89 -13.87
N GLN A 5 -12.36 20.23 -12.91
CA GLN A 5 -11.98 19.37 -11.78
C GLN A 5 -12.89 19.53 -10.56
N PHE A 6 -13.56 20.67 -10.37
CA PHE A 6 -14.46 20.91 -9.25
C PHE A 6 -15.88 21.13 -9.74
N THR A 7 -16.73 20.17 -9.49
CA THR A 7 -18.14 20.20 -9.89
C THR A 7 -19.09 20.65 -8.77
N SER A 8 -18.56 21.20 -7.67
CA SER A 8 -19.33 21.73 -6.56
C SER A 8 -19.06 23.21 -6.34
N GLN A 9 -20.15 24.01 -6.22
CA GLN A 9 -20.10 25.40 -5.78
C GLN A 9 -20.08 25.54 -4.26
N PHE A 10 -20.34 24.44 -3.53
CA PHE A 10 -20.53 24.44 -2.09
C PHE A 10 -19.40 23.72 -1.37
N SER A 11 -19.22 24.08 -0.10
CA SER A 11 -18.27 23.44 0.80
C SER A 11 -18.60 21.96 1.00
N GLU A 12 -19.88 21.62 1.10
CA GLU A 12 -20.36 20.26 1.30
C GLU A 12 -20.62 19.57 -0.04
N MET A 13 -20.15 18.35 -0.17
CA MET A 13 -20.27 17.54 -1.38
C MET A 13 -20.21 16.05 -1.02
N TYR A 14 -20.66 15.18 -1.92
CA TYR A 14 -20.28 13.77 -1.87
C TYR A 14 -18.97 13.59 -2.62
N TRP A 15 -17.97 13.03 -1.95
CA TRP A 15 -16.74 12.59 -2.59
C TRP A 15 -16.82 11.11 -2.90
N GLN A 16 -16.75 10.77 -4.20
CA GLN A 16 -16.95 9.41 -4.69
C GLN A 16 -15.63 8.78 -5.13
N GLY A 17 -15.34 7.60 -4.55
CA GLY A 17 -14.22 6.77 -4.95
C GLY A 17 -14.43 6.05 -6.28
N ALA A 18 -13.38 5.42 -6.81
CA ALA A 18 -13.39 4.69 -8.07
C ALA A 18 -14.35 3.48 -8.07
N ASP A 19 -14.61 2.89 -6.91
CA ASP A 19 -15.54 1.79 -6.70
C ASP A 19 -17.01 2.22 -6.55
N GLY A 20 -17.27 3.54 -6.63
CA GLY A 20 -18.60 4.14 -6.44
C GLY A 20 -18.99 4.38 -4.98
N SER A 21 -18.17 4.02 -4.01
CA SER A 21 -18.38 4.37 -2.61
C SER A 21 -18.33 5.90 -2.41
N ARG A 22 -19.08 6.41 -1.41
CA ARG A 22 -19.18 7.84 -1.17
C ARG A 22 -18.97 8.17 0.29
N VAL A 23 -18.36 9.32 0.52
CA VAL A 23 -18.28 9.96 1.85
C VAL A 23 -18.78 11.41 1.74
N LEU A 24 -19.29 11.96 2.84
CA LEU A 24 -19.53 13.38 2.92
C LEU A 24 -18.19 14.11 3.02
N GLY A 25 -17.90 14.93 2.03
CA GLY A 25 -16.74 15.82 2.00
C GLY A 25 -17.14 17.22 2.43
N ILE A 26 -16.33 17.86 3.27
CA ILE A 26 -16.50 19.25 3.67
C ILE A 26 -15.18 19.97 3.38
N LEU A 27 -15.17 20.85 2.37
CA LEU A 27 -14.01 21.63 1.96
C LEU A 27 -14.05 23.01 2.58
N PHE A 28 -13.01 23.39 3.31
CA PHE A 28 -12.88 24.72 3.86
C PHE A 28 -12.46 25.73 2.78
N ALA A 29 -13.44 26.40 2.18
CA ALA A 29 -13.18 27.41 1.17
C ALA A 29 -12.54 28.70 1.75
N ASN A 30 -12.73 28.96 3.05
CA ASN A 30 -12.32 30.19 3.71
C ASN A 30 -11.20 29.97 4.74
N TRP A 31 -10.30 29.05 4.48
CA TRP A 31 -9.17 28.74 5.33
C TRP A 31 -9.53 28.04 6.65
N TYR A 32 -8.58 27.32 7.22
CA TYR A 32 -8.77 26.54 8.45
C TYR A 32 -8.63 27.38 9.75
N SER A 33 -8.47 28.69 9.65
CA SER A 33 -8.44 29.63 10.77
C SER A 33 -9.49 30.73 10.64
N ASN A 34 -10.60 30.47 9.97
CA ASN A 34 -11.63 31.43 9.64
C ASN A 34 -12.33 32.06 10.84
N GLY A 35 -12.31 31.43 12.03
CA GLY A 35 -12.80 31.92 13.30
C GLY A 35 -11.70 32.26 14.30
N ASN A 36 -10.49 32.59 13.84
CA ASN A 36 -9.37 32.92 14.73
C ASN A 36 -9.48 34.36 15.27
N GLU A 37 -8.96 34.61 16.49
CA GLU A 37 -8.85 35.90 17.13
C GLU A 37 -10.17 36.70 17.17
N ILE A 38 -11.24 36.06 17.61
CA ILE A 38 -12.58 36.66 17.67
C ILE A 38 -12.58 37.85 18.66
N PRO A 39 -12.90 39.08 18.22
CA PRO A 39 -12.94 40.22 19.11
C PRO A 39 -14.04 40.13 20.18
N VAL A 40 -13.80 40.73 21.36
CA VAL A 40 -14.80 40.87 22.43
C VAL A 40 -15.38 42.31 22.51
N ASP A 41 -14.68 43.29 21.94
CA ASP A 41 -15.26 44.63 21.74
C ASP A 41 -16.44 44.52 20.77
N LYS A 42 -17.56 45.19 21.08
CA LYS A 42 -18.81 45.00 20.33
C LYS A 42 -18.74 45.56 18.92
N ASP A 43 -18.05 46.65 18.69
CA ASP A 43 -17.96 47.28 17.37
C ASP A 43 -17.01 46.47 16.47
N GLU A 44 -15.88 46.02 17.02
CA GLU A 44 -14.93 45.14 16.33
C GLU A 44 -15.56 43.77 16.05
N ALA A 45 -16.25 43.16 17.01
CA ALA A 45 -16.95 41.89 16.86
C ALA A 45 -18.06 41.96 15.80
N LEU A 46 -18.81 43.08 15.76
CA LEU A 46 -19.84 43.29 14.76
C LEU A 46 -19.24 43.32 13.33
N ALA A 47 -18.14 44.03 13.14
CA ALA A 47 -17.46 44.12 11.86
C ALA A 47 -16.87 42.74 11.46
N PHE A 48 -16.19 42.06 12.38
CA PHE A 48 -15.61 40.75 12.19
C PHE A 48 -16.67 39.74 11.74
N TRP A 49 -17.75 39.60 12.47
CA TRP A 49 -18.77 38.59 12.18
C TRP A 49 -19.58 38.91 10.92
N LYS A 50 -19.85 40.21 10.62
CA LYS A 50 -20.48 40.59 9.34
C LYS A 50 -19.67 40.07 8.16
N GLN A 51 -18.34 40.21 8.21
CA GLN A 51 -17.46 39.74 7.16
C GLN A 51 -17.44 38.23 7.12
N LYS A 52 -17.16 37.57 8.25
CA LYS A 52 -17.02 36.09 8.32
C LYS A 52 -18.28 35.34 7.92
N LEU A 53 -19.45 35.83 8.31
CA LEU A 53 -20.74 35.25 7.92
C LEU A 53 -21.03 35.46 6.44
N ALA A 54 -20.64 36.60 5.85
CA ALA A 54 -20.75 36.82 4.43
C ALA A 54 -19.82 35.87 3.63
N ASP A 55 -18.60 35.72 4.10
CA ASP A 55 -17.58 34.87 3.44
C ASP A 55 -18.01 33.38 3.31
N VAL A 56 -18.84 32.85 4.21
CA VAL A 56 -19.27 31.46 4.18
C VAL A 56 -20.66 31.22 3.61
N ARG A 57 -21.54 32.21 3.72
CA ARG A 57 -22.98 32.06 3.41
C ARG A 57 -23.26 31.57 1.99
N ASP A 58 -22.53 32.11 1.02
CA ASP A 58 -22.78 31.84 -0.39
C ASP A 58 -22.16 30.51 -0.84
N TYR A 59 -21.28 29.90 -0.01
CA TYR A 59 -20.58 28.67 -0.31
C TYR A 59 -21.04 27.46 0.52
N ALA A 60 -21.90 27.65 1.52
CA ALA A 60 -22.44 26.57 2.32
C ALA A 60 -23.76 26.07 1.76
N SER A 61 -23.93 24.77 1.64
CA SER A 61 -25.19 24.12 1.25
C SER A 61 -26.20 24.01 2.40
N THR A 62 -25.73 24.27 3.62
CA THR A 62 -26.55 24.20 4.85
C THR A 62 -26.49 25.51 5.62
N ASN A 63 -27.30 25.61 6.68
CA ASN A 63 -27.24 26.69 7.65
C ASN A 63 -26.33 26.39 8.86
N GLN A 64 -25.48 25.35 8.74
CA GLN A 64 -24.50 24.97 9.75
C GLN A 64 -23.11 25.35 9.25
N TRP A 65 -22.44 26.27 9.94
CA TRP A 65 -21.15 26.79 9.50
C TRP A 65 -20.08 26.56 10.54
N LEU A 66 -18.94 26.03 10.14
CA LEU A 66 -17.81 25.78 11.03
C LEU A 66 -16.84 26.97 11.00
N MET A 67 -16.60 27.53 12.19
CA MET A 67 -15.62 28.58 12.41
C MET A 67 -14.48 28.03 13.26
N MET A 68 -13.33 27.82 12.63
CA MET A 68 -12.14 27.27 13.27
C MET A 68 -11.42 28.36 14.07
N ASN A 69 -11.39 28.20 15.42
CA ASN A 69 -10.73 29.15 16.31
C ASN A 69 -9.33 28.64 16.69
N GLY A 70 -8.34 29.08 15.96
CA GLY A 70 -6.95 28.72 16.13
C GLY A 70 -6.18 28.75 14.81
N CYS A 71 -4.87 28.75 14.93
CA CYS A 71 -3.93 28.69 13.79
C CYS A 71 -2.59 28.17 14.27
N ASP A 72 -1.69 27.86 13.32
CA ASP A 72 -0.31 27.49 13.61
C ASP A 72 0.40 28.56 14.43
N HIS A 73 1.22 28.12 15.38
CA HIS A 73 2.05 29.00 16.23
C HIS A 73 1.27 29.97 17.12
N GLN A 74 -0.02 29.73 17.35
CA GLN A 74 -0.84 30.58 18.20
C GLN A 74 -1.29 29.87 19.50
N PRO A 75 -1.33 30.59 20.64
CA PRO A 75 -1.96 30.07 21.85
C PRO A 75 -3.47 30.05 21.70
N VAL A 76 -4.13 29.22 22.51
CA VAL A 76 -5.60 29.20 22.57
C VAL A 76 -6.15 30.57 22.97
N GLN A 77 -7.27 30.98 22.36
CA GLN A 77 -7.97 32.20 22.71
C GLN A 77 -8.63 32.08 24.11
N ARG A 78 -8.10 32.78 25.12
CA ARG A 78 -8.52 32.62 26.52
C ARG A 78 -9.91 33.21 26.83
N ASN A 79 -10.32 34.24 26.08
CA ASN A 79 -11.63 34.90 26.21
C ASN A 79 -12.66 34.40 25.20
N LEU A 80 -12.50 33.18 24.65
CA LEU A 80 -13.40 32.63 23.64
C LEU A 80 -14.86 32.55 24.12
N SER A 81 -15.11 32.17 25.38
CA SER A 81 -16.47 32.13 25.93
C SER A 81 -17.14 33.50 25.94
N GLU A 82 -16.39 34.57 26.21
CA GLU A 82 -16.88 35.93 26.16
C GLU A 82 -17.13 36.36 24.70
N ALA A 83 -16.23 36.04 23.79
CA ALA A 83 -16.38 36.34 22.37
C ALA A 83 -17.65 35.66 21.79
N ILE A 84 -17.93 34.40 22.15
CA ILE A 84 -19.18 33.70 21.76
C ILE A 84 -20.43 34.42 22.35
N ARG A 85 -20.37 34.81 23.63
CA ARG A 85 -21.48 35.56 24.26
C ARG A 85 -21.76 36.87 23.54
N VAL A 86 -20.73 37.64 23.23
CA VAL A 86 -20.84 38.91 22.49
C VAL A 86 -21.41 38.66 21.08
N ALA A 87 -20.95 37.64 20.37
CA ALA A 87 -21.48 37.28 19.07
C ALA A 87 -22.99 36.96 19.09
N ASN A 88 -23.44 36.19 20.08
CA ASN A 88 -24.86 35.86 20.26
C ASN A 88 -25.71 37.10 20.62
N GLU A 89 -25.14 38.07 21.34
CA GLU A 89 -25.85 39.35 21.61
C GLU A 89 -26.01 40.21 20.35
N LEU A 90 -25.02 40.19 19.47
CA LEU A 90 -25.01 41.05 18.27
C LEU A 90 -25.81 40.47 17.11
N PHE A 91 -25.97 39.17 17.04
CA PHE A 91 -26.63 38.45 15.94
C PHE A 91 -27.74 37.54 16.45
N PRO A 92 -28.93 38.06 16.78
CA PRO A 92 -30.02 37.27 17.39
C PRO A 92 -30.56 36.14 16.45
N ASP A 93 -30.34 36.30 15.14
CA ASP A 93 -30.76 35.30 14.13
C ASP A 93 -29.71 34.19 13.87
N VAL A 94 -28.57 34.25 14.55
CA VAL A 94 -27.48 33.26 14.44
C VAL A 94 -27.12 32.77 15.82
N THR A 95 -27.00 31.45 15.96
CA THR A 95 -26.56 30.83 17.22
C THR A 95 -25.09 30.45 17.13
N PHE A 96 -24.25 31.07 17.96
CA PHE A 96 -22.83 30.72 18.08
C PHE A 96 -22.63 29.81 19.26
N VAL A 97 -22.01 28.65 19.01
CA VAL A 97 -21.75 27.63 20.03
C VAL A 97 -20.29 27.17 19.96
N HIS A 98 -19.73 26.80 21.11
CA HIS A 98 -18.48 26.05 21.12
C HIS A 98 -18.82 24.58 20.89
N SER A 99 -18.26 23.97 19.85
CA SER A 99 -18.65 22.66 19.34
C SER A 99 -17.46 21.73 19.14
N SER A 100 -17.74 20.49 18.77
CA SER A 100 -16.79 19.51 18.28
C SER A 100 -17.02 19.24 16.80
N PHE A 101 -16.08 18.52 16.14
CA PHE A 101 -16.29 18.06 14.76
C PHE A 101 -17.49 17.11 14.66
N ASP A 102 -17.66 16.21 15.64
CA ASP A 102 -18.76 15.25 15.63
C ASP A 102 -20.12 15.95 15.67
N ASP A 103 -20.29 16.92 16.59
CA ASP A 103 -21.52 17.70 16.69
C ASP A 103 -21.80 18.51 15.43
N TYR A 104 -20.75 19.10 14.84
CA TYR A 104 -20.86 19.85 13.59
C TYR A 104 -21.27 18.93 12.43
N VAL A 105 -20.62 17.80 12.25
CA VAL A 105 -20.95 16.83 11.17
C VAL A 105 -22.39 16.34 11.32
N HIS A 106 -22.83 15.96 12.51
CA HIS A 106 -24.22 15.56 12.75
C HIS A 106 -25.22 16.68 12.43
N ALA A 107 -24.87 17.93 12.75
CA ALA A 107 -25.73 19.06 12.43
C ALA A 107 -25.82 19.30 10.92
N VAL A 108 -24.70 19.20 10.20
CA VAL A 108 -24.65 19.28 8.73
C VAL A 108 -25.45 18.15 8.10
N GLU A 109 -25.22 16.90 8.50
CA GLU A 109 -25.95 15.73 7.97
C GLU A 109 -27.47 15.88 8.12
N SER A 110 -27.90 16.45 9.24
CA SER A 110 -29.32 16.70 9.51
C SER A 110 -29.94 17.83 8.68
N ALA A 111 -29.09 18.68 8.08
CA ALA A 111 -29.51 19.86 7.33
C ALA A 111 -29.17 19.76 5.82
N LEU A 112 -28.62 18.65 5.35
CA LEU A 112 -28.24 18.46 3.97
C LEU A 112 -29.45 18.63 3.03
N PRO A 113 -29.28 19.30 1.86
CA PRO A 113 -30.31 19.34 0.84
C PRO A 113 -30.52 17.96 0.19
N GLU A 114 -31.68 17.75 -0.43
CA GLU A 114 -31.97 16.51 -1.15
C GLU A 114 -30.98 16.22 -2.28
N GLN A 115 -30.45 17.28 -2.88
CA GLN A 115 -29.45 17.20 -3.96
C GLN A 115 -28.17 17.87 -3.50
N LEU A 116 -27.10 17.07 -3.43
CA LEU A 116 -25.77 17.53 -3.14
C LEU A 116 -24.85 17.16 -4.31
N SER A 117 -23.92 18.04 -4.65
CA SER A 117 -22.93 17.80 -5.69
C SER A 117 -22.10 16.56 -5.38
N THR A 118 -21.71 15.83 -6.41
CA THR A 118 -20.78 14.69 -6.28
C THR A 118 -19.50 15.01 -7.03
N VAL A 119 -18.38 14.96 -6.33
CA VAL A 119 -17.02 15.10 -6.88
C VAL A 119 -16.39 13.73 -6.95
N THR A 120 -15.86 13.36 -8.12
CA THR A 120 -15.25 12.04 -8.35
C THR A 120 -13.76 12.19 -8.61
N GLY A 121 -12.94 11.30 -8.06
CA GLY A 121 -11.50 11.28 -8.24
C GLY A 121 -10.72 12.04 -7.18
N GLU A 122 -9.47 12.37 -7.47
CA GLU A 122 -8.60 13.08 -6.53
C GLU A 122 -9.00 14.54 -6.38
N LEU A 123 -8.93 15.05 -5.14
CA LEU A 123 -9.14 16.47 -4.84
C LEU A 123 -7.82 17.25 -5.03
N THR A 124 -7.31 17.27 -6.26
CA THR A 124 -6.09 17.98 -6.64
C THR A 124 -6.43 19.16 -7.54
N SER A 125 -6.61 20.33 -6.98
CA SER A 125 -6.82 21.55 -7.78
C SER A 125 -5.52 22.29 -8.04
N GLN A 126 -5.32 22.71 -9.27
CA GLN A 126 -4.24 23.62 -9.70
C GLN A 126 -4.74 25.06 -9.92
N GLU A 127 -5.98 25.35 -9.56
CA GLU A 127 -6.65 26.60 -9.84
C GLU A 127 -6.18 27.77 -9.01
N THR A 128 -5.59 27.50 -7.85
CA THR A 128 -4.94 28.55 -7.10
C THR A 128 -3.61 28.88 -7.76
N ASP A 129 -3.12 30.07 -7.58
CA ASP A 129 -1.82 30.55 -8.04
C ASP A 129 -0.61 29.79 -7.44
N GLY A 130 -0.83 28.59 -6.91
CA GLY A 130 0.16 27.74 -6.26
C GLY A 130 0.33 27.98 -4.77
N TRP A 131 -0.38 28.94 -4.19
CA TRP A 131 -0.26 29.26 -2.77
C TRP A 131 -0.90 28.22 -1.85
N TYR A 132 -1.97 27.59 -2.29
CA TYR A 132 -2.80 26.74 -1.45
C TYR A 132 -2.84 25.28 -1.85
N THR A 133 -2.30 24.94 -3.02
CA THR A 133 -2.22 23.55 -3.46
C THR A 133 -0.79 23.03 -3.43
N LEU A 134 -0.61 21.87 -2.87
CA LEU A 134 0.68 21.18 -2.77
C LEU A 134 0.79 19.99 -3.72
N ALA A 135 -0.01 19.97 -4.79
CA ALA A 135 -0.08 18.87 -5.73
C ALA A 135 1.29 18.50 -6.32
N ASN A 136 2.13 19.49 -6.63
CA ASN A 136 3.46 19.30 -7.18
C ASN A 136 4.46 18.65 -6.19
N THR A 137 4.15 18.63 -4.90
CA THR A 137 5.00 17.98 -3.89
C THR A 137 5.02 16.47 -4.02
N SER A 138 4.05 15.86 -4.73
CA SER A 138 4.03 14.44 -5.04
C SER A 138 5.28 13.99 -5.80
N SER A 139 5.87 14.83 -6.63
CA SER A 139 7.08 14.56 -7.40
C SER A 139 8.39 14.90 -6.66
N SER A 140 8.31 15.63 -5.53
CA SER A 140 9.48 15.98 -4.73
C SER A 140 9.95 14.78 -3.92
N ARG A 141 11.25 14.44 -4.00
CA ARG A 141 11.85 13.33 -3.24
C ARG A 141 11.01 12.05 -3.29
N ILE A 142 10.68 11.61 -4.49
CA ILE A 142 9.76 10.49 -4.75
C ILE A 142 10.13 9.21 -3.98
N TYR A 143 11.41 8.99 -3.73
CA TYR A 143 11.90 7.86 -2.95
C TYR A 143 11.30 7.77 -1.53
N LEU A 144 10.95 8.93 -0.92
CA LEU A 144 10.28 8.96 0.39
C LEU A 144 8.85 8.43 0.29
N LYS A 145 8.12 8.81 -0.78
CA LYS A 145 6.76 8.34 -1.03
C LYS A 145 6.77 6.83 -1.33
N GLN A 146 7.71 6.39 -2.15
CA GLN A 146 7.90 4.97 -2.45
C GLN A 146 8.20 4.17 -1.19
N ALA A 147 9.14 4.63 -0.36
CA ALA A 147 9.49 3.97 0.90
C ALA A 147 8.32 3.97 1.90
N PHE A 148 7.53 5.05 1.95
CA PHE A 148 6.33 5.11 2.80
C PHE A 148 5.30 4.07 2.36
N GLN A 149 5.00 4.03 1.06
CA GLN A 149 4.03 3.08 0.49
C GLN A 149 4.50 1.63 0.66
N GLU A 150 5.77 1.36 0.40
CA GLU A 150 6.35 0.02 0.57
C GLU A 150 6.21 -0.49 2.01
N ASN A 151 6.53 0.36 3.00
CA ASN A 151 6.39 0.01 4.41
C ASN A 151 4.93 -0.09 4.86
N SER A 152 4.04 0.78 4.37
CA SER A 152 2.59 0.67 4.61
C SER A 152 2.05 -0.67 4.08
N ASN A 153 2.39 -1.01 2.84
CA ASN A 153 1.96 -2.28 2.23
C ASN A 153 2.50 -3.48 3.02
N LEU A 154 3.76 -3.43 3.47
CA LEU A 154 4.32 -4.50 4.29
C LEU A 154 3.51 -4.72 5.57
N LEU A 155 3.15 -3.66 6.28
CA LEU A 155 2.39 -3.77 7.53
C LEU A 155 0.93 -4.15 7.27
N GLU A 156 0.23 -3.38 6.45
CA GLU A 156 -1.23 -3.47 6.25
C GLU A 156 -1.63 -4.66 5.38
N GLN A 157 -0.93 -4.88 4.27
CA GLN A 157 -1.33 -5.88 3.28
C GLN A 157 -0.66 -7.24 3.48
N VAL A 158 0.41 -7.31 4.26
CA VAL A 158 1.15 -8.56 4.46
C VAL A 158 1.13 -8.99 5.91
N VAL A 159 1.68 -8.18 6.83
CA VAL A 159 1.93 -8.63 8.20
C VAL A 159 0.64 -8.75 9.01
N GLU A 160 -0.23 -7.75 8.97
CA GLU A 160 -1.51 -7.80 9.70
C GLU A 160 -2.42 -8.94 9.21
N PRO A 161 -2.65 -9.14 7.90
CA PRO A 161 -3.40 -10.31 7.44
C PRO A 161 -2.77 -11.65 7.84
N LEU A 162 -1.42 -11.75 7.81
CA LEU A 162 -0.73 -12.96 8.27
C LEU A 162 -0.99 -13.25 9.73
N THR A 163 -1.14 -12.26 10.61
CA THR A 163 -1.51 -12.51 12.02
C THR A 163 -2.85 -13.23 12.14
N VAL A 164 -3.79 -12.94 11.24
CA VAL A 164 -5.11 -13.57 11.20
C VAL A 164 -5.04 -14.96 10.57
N ILE A 165 -4.43 -15.08 9.38
CA ILE A 165 -4.33 -16.34 8.64
C ILE A 165 -3.60 -17.41 9.45
N THR A 166 -2.49 -17.06 10.07
CA THR A 166 -1.65 -18.02 10.81
C THR A 166 -2.19 -18.36 12.20
N GLY A 167 -3.15 -17.58 12.72
CA GLY A 167 -3.59 -17.66 14.11
C GLY A 167 -2.42 -17.52 15.08
N GLY A 168 -1.38 -16.80 14.67
CA GLY A 168 -0.10 -16.67 15.35
C GLY A 168 -0.19 -15.86 16.63
N HIS A 169 0.95 -15.74 17.31
CA HIS A 169 1.08 -14.95 18.51
C HIS A 169 0.80 -13.48 18.26
N ASN A 170 0.29 -12.82 19.29
CA ASN A 170 -0.02 -11.40 19.24
C ASN A 170 1.29 -10.56 19.17
N HIS A 171 1.61 -10.09 17.97
CA HIS A 171 2.71 -9.15 17.73
C HIS A 171 2.25 -7.68 17.84
N LYS A 172 1.20 -7.42 18.60
CA LYS A 172 0.58 -6.09 18.72
C LYS A 172 1.58 -5.00 19.10
N ASP A 173 2.49 -5.28 20.01
CA ASP A 173 3.45 -4.27 20.47
C ASP A 173 4.46 -3.90 19.37
N GLN A 174 4.96 -4.91 18.63
CA GLN A 174 5.85 -4.69 17.50
C GLN A 174 5.16 -3.94 16.37
N LEU A 175 3.92 -4.32 16.03
CA LEU A 175 3.12 -3.65 15.02
C LEU A 175 2.79 -2.21 15.43
N THR A 176 2.37 -2.00 16.69
CA THR A 176 2.14 -0.66 17.22
C THR A 176 3.40 0.22 17.15
N TYR A 177 4.56 -0.35 17.46
CA TYR A 177 5.84 0.36 17.33
C TYR A 177 6.12 0.71 15.87
N ALA A 178 5.99 -0.27 14.97
CA ALA A 178 6.25 -0.07 13.54
C ALA A 178 5.35 1.03 12.96
N TRP A 179 4.04 0.99 13.23
CA TRP A 179 3.10 2.02 12.81
C TRP A 179 3.42 3.39 13.38
N LYS A 180 3.74 3.49 14.67
CA LYS A 180 4.14 4.77 15.28
C LYS A 180 5.37 5.36 14.60
N VAL A 181 6.37 4.54 14.30
CA VAL A 181 7.60 5.00 13.62
C VAL A 181 7.31 5.40 12.18
N LEU A 182 6.47 4.64 11.46
CA LEU A 182 6.06 4.98 10.08
C LEU A 182 5.31 6.30 10.04
N LEU A 183 4.34 6.48 10.92
CA LEU A 183 3.50 7.68 10.97
C LEU A 183 4.28 8.95 11.37
N GLN A 184 5.45 8.83 12.02
CA GLN A 184 6.34 9.97 12.23
C GLN A 184 6.90 10.54 10.92
N ASN A 185 6.83 9.81 9.82
CA ASN A 185 7.22 10.28 8.49
C ASN A 185 6.06 10.89 7.69
N ALA A 186 4.82 10.79 8.20
CA ALA A 186 3.61 11.25 7.54
C ALA A 186 3.29 12.76 7.66
N PRO A 187 3.81 13.54 8.65
CA PRO A 187 3.56 14.99 8.65
C PRO A 187 3.86 15.61 7.29
N HIS A 188 3.00 16.54 6.86
CA HIS A 188 3.04 17.04 5.48
C HIS A 188 4.38 17.64 5.08
N ASP A 189 5.07 18.36 5.94
CA ASP A 189 6.40 18.92 5.64
C ASP A 189 7.47 17.82 5.44
N SER A 190 7.32 16.68 6.12
CA SER A 190 8.22 15.54 5.98
C SER A 190 7.94 14.78 4.68
N ILE A 191 6.72 14.27 4.50
CA ILE A 191 6.39 13.43 3.33
C ILE A 191 6.33 14.23 2.04
N CYS A 192 5.96 15.52 2.07
CA CYS A 192 6.04 16.41 0.92
C CYS A 192 7.48 16.66 0.45
N GLY A 193 8.47 16.47 1.32
CA GLY A 193 9.88 16.62 0.96
C GLY A 193 10.39 18.06 1.00
N CYS A 194 9.72 18.96 1.71
CA CYS A 194 10.08 20.37 1.83
C CYS A 194 10.86 20.72 3.10
N SER A 195 11.04 19.77 4.01
CA SER A 195 11.90 19.94 5.18
C SER A 195 13.39 19.99 4.82
N VAL A 196 14.24 20.23 5.82
CA VAL A 196 15.70 20.20 5.65
C VAL A 196 16.21 18.76 5.45
N ASP A 197 17.39 18.61 4.87
CA ASP A 197 17.94 17.29 4.51
C ASP A 197 18.13 16.35 5.71
N GLU A 198 18.41 16.89 6.89
CA GLU A 198 18.53 16.13 8.13
C GLU A 198 17.25 15.39 8.49
N VAL A 199 16.09 16.03 8.30
CA VAL A 199 14.79 15.41 8.52
C VAL A 199 14.59 14.24 7.54
N HIS A 200 14.93 14.43 6.28
CA HIS A 200 14.76 13.37 5.27
C HIS A 200 15.70 12.19 5.51
N ARG A 201 16.92 12.40 5.95
CA ARG A 201 17.84 11.32 6.38
C ARG A 201 17.30 10.53 7.57
N GLU A 202 16.67 11.21 8.54
CA GLU A 202 16.02 10.53 9.66
C GLU A 202 14.79 9.73 9.19
N MET A 203 14.04 10.23 8.20
CA MET A 203 12.92 9.48 7.59
C MET A 203 13.39 8.16 6.99
N GLU A 204 14.51 8.14 6.26
CA GLU A 204 15.09 6.91 5.71
C GLU A 204 15.44 5.92 6.83
N THR A 205 16.01 6.41 7.93
CA THR A 205 16.31 5.58 9.11
C THR A 205 15.02 4.98 9.70
N ARG A 206 13.95 5.74 9.79
CA ARG A 206 12.66 5.26 10.28
C ARG A 206 12.05 4.21 9.34
N PHE A 207 12.10 4.43 8.02
CA PHE A 207 11.65 3.43 7.05
C PHE A 207 12.42 2.11 7.19
N ALA A 208 13.74 2.17 7.34
CA ALA A 208 14.57 0.99 7.57
C ALA A 208 14.17 0.24 8.86
N LYS A 209 13.90 0.95 9.95
CA LYS A 209 13.41 0.36 11.21
C LYS A 209 12.06 -0.34 11.02
N VAL A 210 11.10 0.31 10.36
CA VAL A 210 9.78 -0.27 10.08
C VAL A 210 9.90 -1.54 9.24
N ASN A 211 10.70 -1.47 8.17
CA ASN A 211 10.93 -2.61 7.30
C ASN A 211 11.52 -3.81 8.06
N GLN A 212 12.53 -3.58 8.91
CA GLN A 212 13.14 -4.64 9.72
C GLN A 212 12.15 -5.25 10.71
N VAL A 213 11.36 -4.44 11.40
CA VAL A 213 10.35 -4.94 12.36
C VAL A 213 9.25 -5.70 11.63
N GLY A 214 8.73 -5.17 10.53
CA GLY A 214 7.71 -5.84 9.72
C GLY A 214 8.19 -7.19 9.20
N ASN A 215 9.40 -7.24 8.63
CA ASN A 215 9.98 -8.51 8.14
C ASN A 215 10.30 -9.49 9.26
N PHE A 216 10.72 -9.01 10.43
CA PHE A 216 10.91 -9.86 11.61
C PHE A 216 9.59 -10.53 12.04
N VAL A 217 8.52 -9.76 12.15
CA VAL A 217 7.20 -10.28 12.51
C VAL A 217 6.70 -11.26 11.45
N LYS A 218 6.78 -10.90 10.17
CA LYS A 218 6.43 -11.77 9.03
C LYS A 218 7.15 -13.12 9.12
N THR A 219 8.46 -13.08 9.31
CA THR A 219 9.29 -14.30 9.37
C THR A 219 8.90 -15.19 10.56
N ASN A 220 8.65 -14.60 11.73
CA ASN A 220 8.22 -15.36 12.89
C ASN A 220 6.85 -16.01 12.67
N LEU A 221 5.87 -15.27 12.16
CA LEU A 221 4.53 -15.80 11.85
C LEU A 221 4.62 -16.98 10.87
N LEU A 222 5.38 -16.84 9.79
CA LEU A 222 5.55 -17.90 8.80
C LEU A 222 6.26 -19.13 9.37
N ASN A 223 7.30 -18.94 10.20
CA ASN A 223 8.00 -20.04 10.84
C ASN A 223 7.13 -20.82 11.85
N GLU A 224 6.30 -20.12 12.61
CA GLU A 224 5.35 -20.75 13.54
C GLU A 224 4.24 -21.49 12.78
N TRP A 225 3.78 -20.92 11.67
CA TRP A 225 2.72 -21.48 10.85
C TRP A 225 3.17 -22.66 10.02
N LYS A 226 4.42 -22.64 9.51
CA LYS A 226 5.02 -23.74 8.74
C LYS A 226 4.81 -25.11 9.37
N GLY A 227 4.92 -25.22 10.71
CA GLY A 227 4.70 -26.46 11.45
C GLY A 227 3.22 -26.87 11.58
N LYS A 228 2.29 -26.02 11.16
CA LYS A 228 0.83 -26.27 11.24
C LYS A 228 0.23 -26.65 9.88
N ILE A 229 0.97 -26.44 8.79
CA ILE A 229 0.51 -26.83 7.46
C ILE A 229 0.50 -28.36 7.38
N ALA A 230 -0.63 -28.92 6.97
CA ALA A 230 -0.74 -30.36 6.76
C ALA A 230 0.10 -30.77 5.54
N THR A 231 1.13 -31.55 5.76
CA THR A 231 2.05 -32.05 4.72
C THR A 231 2.21 -33.56 4.76
N GLN A 232 1.28 -34.28 5.43
CA GLN A 232 1.37 -35.74 5.59
C GLN A 232 1.29 -36.51 4.26
N GLU A 233 0.71 -35.90 3.25
CA GLU A 233 0.57 -36.50 1.90
C GLU A 233 1.70 -36.07 0.95
N ALA A 234 2.64 -35.24 1.40
CA ALA A 234 3.75 -34.80 0.59
C ALA A 234 4.69 -35.97 0.25
N GLN A 235 5.08 -36.07 -1.01
CA GLN A 235 6.02 -37.10 -1.52
C GLN A 235 7.45 -36.56 -1.61
N SER A 236 7.66 -35.29 -1.32
CA SER A 236 8.95 -34.60 -1.38
C SER A 236 9.20 -33.78 -0.12
N ASP A 237 10.48 -33.64 0.24
CA ASP A 237 10.91 -32.68 1.26
C ASP A 237 11.04 -31.23 0.73
N HIS A 238 10.97 -31.05 -0.59
CA HIS A 238 11.07 -29.76 -1.25
C HIS A 238 9.69 -29.13 -1.46
N LEU A 239 9.18 -28.52 -0.38
CA LEU A 239 7.87 -27.91 -0.34
C LEU A 239 7.97 -26.39 -0.36
N PHE A 240 7.02 -25.73 -1.02
CA PHE A 240 6.82 -24.29 -0.90
C PHE A 240 5.33 -23.94 -0.87
N THR A 241 5.00 -22.91 -0.10
CA THR A 241 3.61 -22.46 0.07
C THR A 241 3.47 -21.04 -0.43
N VAL A 242 2.46 -20.80 -1.23
CA VAL A 242 2.06 -19.46 -1.71
C VAL A 242 0.82 -19.02 -0.97
N ILE A 243 0.84 -17.80 -0.48
CA ILE A 243 -0.22 -17.22 0.35
C ILE A 243 -0.76 -15.96 -0.33
N ASN A 244 -2.07 -15.87 -0.48
CA ASN A 244 -2.76 -14.63 -0.82
C ASN A 244 -3.21 -13.94 0.47
N THR A 245 -2.57 -12.85 0.83
CA THR A 245 -2.94 -12.02 1.99
C THR A 245 -3.98 -10.95 1.64
N GLY A 246 -4.37 -10.84 0.37
CA GLY A 246 -5.35 -9.87 -0.12
C GLY A 246 -6.79 -10.32 0.07
N LEU A 247 -7.71 -9.38 -0.15
CA LEU A 247 -9.17 -9.57 -0.02
C LEU A 247 -9.87 -9.93 -1.35
N HIS A 248 -9.09 -10.14 -2.41
CA HIS A 248 -9.60 -10.49 -3.75
C HIS A 248 -8.89 -11.72 -4.28
N ASP A 249 -9.53 -12.42 -5.22
CA ASP A 249 -8.89 -13.47 -5.98
C ASP A 249 -7.60 -12.96 -6.63
N LYS A 250 -6.55 -13.76 -6.55
CA LYS A 250 -5.24 -13.43 -7.11
C LYS A 250 -4.85 -14.44 -8.16
N VAL A 251 -4.72 -13.97 -9.40
CA VAL A 251 -4.10 -14.71 -10.50
C VAL A 251 -2.76 -14.06 -10.77
N ASP A 252 -1.69 -14.82 -10.57
CA ASP A 252 -0.32 -14.28 -10.67
C ASP A 252 0.67 -15.38 -11.02
N THR A 253 1.90 -14.99 -11.29
CA THR A 253 3.04 -15.91 -11.44
C THR A 253 4.03 -15.63 -10.33
N VAL A 254 4.34 -16.64 -9.54
CA VAL A 254 5.23 -16.51 -8.38
C VAL A 254 6.49 -17.35 -8.57
N SER A 255 7.61 -16.86 -8.03
CA SER A 255 8.90 -17.56 -8.08
C SER A 255 9.46 -17.75 -6.67
N THR A 256 10.07 -18.91 -6.45
CA THR A 256 10.83 -19.22 -5.24
C THR A 256 12.14 -19.92 -5.59
N VAL A 257 13.09 -19.91 -4.65
CA VAL A 257 14.36 -20.66 -4.76
C VAL A 257 14.34 -21.80 -3.77
N ILE A 258 14.69 -23.00 -4.25
CA ILE A 258 14.70 -24.23 -3.48
C ILE A 258 16.11 -24.83 -3.48
N ASP A 259 16.61 -25.18 -2.29
CA ASP A 259 17.85 -25.94 -2.12
C ASP A 259 17.54 -27.42 -2.41
N VAL A 260 17.98 -27.94 -3.56
CA VAL A 260 17.75 -29.35 -3.95
C VAL A 260 18.85 -30.29 -3.47
N ALA A 261 20.00 -29.75 -3.12
CA ALA A 261 21.06 -30.46 -2.43
C ALA A 261 21.91 -29.51 -1.61
N THR A 262 22.47 -29.97 -0.50
CA THR A 262 23.31 -29.14 0.37
C THR A 262 24.58 -29.87 0.79
N CYS A 263 25.60 -29.12 1.16
CA CYS A 263 26.82 -29.61 1.75
C CYS A 263 27.27 -28.66 2.86
N ASP A 264 27.24 -29.11 4.10
CA ASP A 264 27.63 -28.33 5.26
C ASP A 264 29.14 -28.13 5.35
N PHE A 265 29.58 -26.96 5.86
CA PHE A 265 30.99 -26.66 6.10
C PHE A 265 31.62 -27.57 7.18
N LYS A 266 30.81 -28.27 7.94
CA LYS A 266 31.26 -29.32 8.87
C LYS A 266 31.69 -30.60 8.18
N GLU A 267 31.13 -30.85 6.97
CA GLU A 267 31.40 -32.06 6.20
C GLU A 267 32.60 -31.91 5.27
N LEU A 268 32.68 -30.76 4.59
CA LEU A 268 33.73 -30.47 3.62
C LEU A 268 34.20 -29.04 3.73
N HIS A 269 35.45 -28.80 3.37
CA HIS A 269 35.97 -27.46 3.21
C HIS A 269 35.13 -26.69 2.17
N PRO A 270 34.85 -25.36 2.35
CA PRO A 270 33.97 -24.58 1.47
C PRO A 270 34.27 -24.74 -0.02
N THR A 271 35.55 -24.72 -0.40
CA THR A 271 35.99 -24.88 -1.80
C THR A 271 35.63 -26.25 -2.39
N GLU A 272 35.74 -27.32 -1.59
CA GLU A 272 35.41 -28.66 -2.01
C GLU A 272 33.90 -28.88 -2.03
N GLY A 273 33.18 -28.34 -1.04
CA GLY A 273 31.74 -28.30 -1.02
C GLY A 273 31.16 -27.59 -2.25
N TYR A 274 31.73 -26.42 -2.62
CA TYR A 274 31.35 -25.75 -3.83
C TYR A 274 31.57 -26.56 -5.10
N LYS A 275 32.76 -27.16 -5.25
CA LYS A 275 33.06 -28.03 -6.41
C LYS A 275 32.10 -29.22 -6.47
N LYS A 276 31.81 -29.86 -5.33
CA LYS A 276 30.85 -30.97 -5.24
C LYS A 276 29.45 -30.53 -5.70
N MET A 277 28.92 -29.41 -5.19
CA MET A 277 27.60 -28.94 -5.56
C MET A 277 27.55 -28.44 -7.01
N ALA A 278 28.58 -27.80 -7.49
CA ALA A 278 28.65 -27.30 -8.88
C ALA A 278 28.72 -28.48 -9.90
N ALA A 279 29.33 -29.59 -9.53
CA ALA A 279 29.45 -30.76 -10.39
C ALA A 279 28.21 -31.68 -10.39
N LEU A 280 27.20 -31.40 -9.55
CA LEU A 280 25.97 -32.19 -9.53
C LEU A 280 25.21 -32.03 -10.86
N THR A 281 24.90 -33.16 -11.47
CA THR A 281 23.91 -33.22 -12.55
C THR A 281 22.54 -33.37 -11.92
N LEU A 282 21.68 -32.37 -12.14
CA LEU A 282 20.33 -32.43 -11.60
C LEU A 282 19.42 -33.34 -12.45
N PRO A 283 18.48 -34.06 -11.85
CA PRO A 283 17.42 -34.72 -12.59
C PRO A 283 16.48 -33.67 -13.18
N SER A 284 15.60 -34.10 -14.09
CA SER A 284 14.41 -33.30 -14.43
C SER A 284 13.50 -33.21 -13.21
N TYR A 285 12.86 -32.05 -13.06
CA TYR A 285 11.92 -31.82 -11.97
C TYR A 285 10.55 -31.46 -12.53
N ARG A 286 9.50 -31.77 -11.78
CA ARG A 286 8.13 -31.35 -11.99
C ARG A 286 7.52 -30.80 -10.72
N VAL A 287 6.46 -30.00 -10.84
CA VAL A 287 5.73 -29.43 -9.70
C VAL A 287 4.32 -30.03 -9.66
N GLU A 288 3.89 -30.40 -8.47
CA GLU A 288 2.53 -30.83 -8.18
C GLU A 288 2.00 -30.09 -6.94
N ASP A 289 0.68 -29.98 -6.82
CA ASP A 289 0.07 -29.66 -5.54
C ASP A 289 0.08 -30.87 -4.59
N LEU A 290 -0.40 -30.72 -3.35
CA LEU A 290 -0.43 -31.83 -2.40
C LEU A 290 -1.52 -32.89 -2.72
N GLU A 291 -2.43 -32.59 -3.64
CA GLU A 291 -3.46 -33.51 -4.13
C GLU A 291 -2.95 -34.34 -5.34
N GLY A 292 -1.74 -34.04 -5.82
CA GLY A 292 -1.11 -34.71 -6.94
C GLY A 292 -1.48 -34.18 -8.33
N HIS A 293 -2.06 -32.99 -8.38
CA HIS A 293 -2.30 -32.35 -9.66
C HIS A 293 -1.05 -31.67 -10.18
N ALA A 294 -0.67 -31.99 -11.42
CA ALA A 294 0.48 -31.39 -12.07
C ALA A 294 0.28 -29.88 -12.26
N VAL A 295 1.30 -29.10 -11.94
CA VAL A 295 1.32 -27.64 -12.09
C VAL A 295 2.40 -27.27 -13.08
N GLU A 296 2.04 -26.52 -14.11
CA GLU A 296 3.02 -26.01 -15.05
C GLU A 296 4.05 -25.13 -14.31
N ALA A 297 5.32 -25.41 -14.53
CA ALA A 297 6.39 -24.68 -13.87
C ALA A 297 7.55 -24.39 -14.80
N LYS A 298 8.18 -23.22 -14.65
CA LYS A 298 9.52 -22.97 -15.18
C LYS A 298 10.53 -23.28 -14.09
N ILE A 299 11.46 -24.19 -14.36
CA ILE A 299 12.49 -24.61 -13.41
C ILE A 299 13.85 -24.27 -14.00
N GLU A 300 14.60 -23.42 -13.29
CA GLU A 300 15.91 -22.91 -13.73
C GLU A 300 16.99 -23.34 -12.74
N ASP A 301 18.04 -24.00 -13.21
CA ASP A 301 19.21 -24.34 -12.39
C ASP A 301 20.04 -23.07 -12.12
N LEU A 302 20.16 -22.68 -10.86
CA LEU A 302 20.92 -21.53 -10.41
C LEU A 302 22.37 -21.85 -10.03
N GLY A 303 22.76 -23.14 -10.10
CA GLY A 303 24.08 -23.59 -9.74
C GLY A 303 24.29 -23.72 -8.23
N ALA A 304 25.57 -23.73 -7.83
CA ALA A 304 25.98 -23.82 -6.45
C ALA A 304 26.09 -22.42 -5.81
N ASN A 305 25.47 -22.22 -4.66
CA ASN A 305 25.43 -20.94 -3.96
C ASN A 305 25.76 -21.11 -2.47
N PHE A 306 26.33 -20.07 -1.89
CA PHE A 306 26.56 -20.01 -0.45
C PHE A 306 25.28 -19.65 0.27
N GLU A 307 24.95 -20.44 1.31
CA GLU A 307 23.81 -20.23 2.18
C GLU A 307 24.20 -20.39 3.65
N TYR A 308 23.38 -19.83 4.55
CA TYR A 308 23.50 -20.11 5.97
C TYR A 308 22.18 -19.98 6.71
N ASP A 309 22.02 -20.79 7.73
CA ASP A 309 20.93 -20.69 8.70
C ASP A 309 21.39 -19.93 9.95
N LEU A 310 20.45 -19.21 10.57
CA LEU A 310 20.63 -18.56 11.87
C LEU A 310 19.70 -19.25 12.90
N PRO A 311 20.08 -20.43 13.43
CA PRO A 311 19.28 -21.09 14.46
C PRO A 311 19.20 -20.22 15.72
N LYS A 312 18.07 -20.30 16.45
CA LYS A 312 17.86 -19.53 17.69
C LYS A 312 18.85 -19.92 18.81
N ASP A 313 19.31 -21.16 18.81
CA ASP A 313 20.07 -21.79 19.90
C ASP A 313 21.53 -22.13 19.53
N LYS A 314 21.96 -21.83 18.32
CA LYS A 314 23.29 -22.19 17.81
C LYS A 314 23.90 -21.09 17.00
N PHE A 315 25.23 -21.19 16.85
CA PHE A 315 25.96 -20.33 15.92
C PHE A 315 25.52 -20.60 14.47
N ARG A 316 25.69 -19.59 13.62
CA ARG A 316 25.42 -19.66 12.17
C ARG A 316 25.95 -20.97 11.57
N GLN A 317 25.07 -21.66 10.85
CA GLN A 317 25.40 -22.89 10.13
C GLN A 317 25.52 -22.55 8.64
N ALA A 318 26.74 -22.56 8.13
CA ALA A 318 27.05 -22.24 6.73
C ALA A 318 27.09 -23.52 5.89
N ARG A 319 26.57 -23.44 4.66
CA ARG A 319 26.55 -24.53 3.69
C ARG A 319 26.72 -24.02 2.26
N ILE A 320 27.05 -24.88 1.33
CA ILE A 320 26.86 -24.66 -0.10
C ILE A 320 25.60 -25.44 -0.51
N ALA A 321 24.69 -24.76 -1.18
CA ALA A 321 23.46 -25.33 -1.71
C ALA A 321 23.49 -25.39 -3.25
N ARG A 322 23.01 -26.48 -3.85
CA ARG A 322 22.61 -26.50 -5.25
C ARG A 322 21.17 -26.03 -5.32
N GLN A 323 20.91 -24.96 -6.07
CA GLN A 323 19.64 -24.27 -6.06
C GLN A 323 18.95 -24.33 -7.41
N VAL A 324 17.63 -24.41 -7.36
CA VAL A 324 16.76 -24.20 -8.51
C VAL A 324 15.77 -23.07 -8.23
N ARG A 325 15.48 -22.28 -9.25
CA ARG A 325 14.34 -21.34 -9.21
C ARG A 325 13.14 -22.04 -9.80
N VAL A 326 12.06 -22.07 -9.05
CA VAL A 326 10.77 -22.60 -9.47
C VAL A 326 9.80 -21.44 -9.64
N THR A 327 9.21 -21.32 -10.83
CA THR A 327 8.21 -20.30 -11.17
C THR A 327 6.93 -21.01 -11.57
N VAL A 328 5.82 -20.69 -10.90
CA VAL A 328 4.51 -21.30 -11.14
C VAL A 328 3.42 -20.26 -11.28
N PRO A 329 2.42 -20.47 -12.16
CA PRO A 329 1.18 -19.70 -12.13
C PRO A 329 0.35 -20.14 -10.92
N VAL A 330 -0.33 -19.19 -10.30
CA VAL A 330 -1.20 -19.44 -9.15
C VAL A 330 -2.55 -18.75 -9.34
N HIS A 331 -3.59 -19.38 -8.83
CA HIS A 331 -4.89 -18.78 -8.63
C HIS A 331 -5.31 -19.05 -7.19
N LEU A 332 -5.35 -18.00 -6.39
CA LEU A 332 -5.62 -18.07 -4.95
C LEU A 332 -6.84 -17.23 -4.60
N ALA A 333 -7.78 -17.82 -3.89
CA ALA A 333 -8.89 -17.10 -3.29
C ALA A 333 -8.40 -16.08 -2.24
N PRO A 334 -9.23 -15.13 -1.81
CA PRO A 334 -8.89 -14.20 -0.73
C PRO A 334 -8.47 -14.93 0.54
N LEU A 335 -7.44 -14.42 1.22
CA LEU A 335 -6.94 -14.93 2.50
C LEU A 335 -6.71 -16.45 2.51
N SER A 336 -6.17 -16.97 1.41
CA SER A 336 -5.95 -18.41 1.22
C SER A 336 -4.49 -18.74 0.90
N TRP A 337 -4.19 -20.04 0.86
CA TRP A 337 -2.86 -20.52 0.50
C TRP A 337 -2.94 -21.87 -0.23
N THR A 338 -1.89 -22.17 -0.98
CA THR A 338 -1.67 -23.48 -1.61
C THR A 338 -0.23 -23.89 -1.41
N THR A 339 -0.01 -25.17 -1.11
CA THR A 339 1.32 -25.76 -0.98
C THR A 339 1.62 -26.62 -2.19
N PHE A 340 2.81 -26.46 -2.72
CA PHE A 340 3.35 -27.21 -3.85
C PHE A 340 4.54 -28.03 -3.41
N GLN A 341 4.81 -29.09 -4.16
CA GLN A 341 5.97 -29.96 -4.00
C GLN A 341 6.76 -30.05 -5.30
N LEU A 342 8.10 -29.99 -5.17
CA LEU A 342 9.03 -30.24 -6.27
C LEU A 342 9.42 -31.70 -6.24
N LEU A 343 9.15 -32.44 -7.31
CA LEU A 343 9.40 -33.87 -7.46
C LEU A 343 10.39 -34.12 -8.58
N GLU A 344 11.18 -35.19 -8.48
CA GLU A 344 11.94 -35.70 -9.62
C GLU A 344 11.00 -36.28 -10.69
N GLY A 345 11.27 -36.01 -11.94
CA GLY A 345 10.53 -36.52 -13.09
C GLY A 345 10.37 -35.49 -14.20
N GLU A 346 9.96 -35.94 -15.34
CA GLU A 346 9.66 -35.06 -16.48
C GLU A 346 8.37 -34.28 -16.20
N GLN A 347 8.41 -33.00 -16.50
CA GLN A 347 7.22 -32.18 -16.51
C GLN A 347 6.45 -32.44 -17.81
N GLU A 348 5.15 -32.60 -17.73
CA GLU A 348 4.32 -32.62 -18.93
C GLU A 348 4.47 -31.28 -19.65
N GLY A 349 5.17 -31.32 -20.79
CA GLY A 349 5.42 -30.11 -21.56
C GLY A 349 4.14 -29.57 -22.18
N ARG A 350 3.98 -28.26 -22.17
CA ARG A 350 3.09 -27.65 -23.17
C ARG A 350 3.79 -27.75 -24.52
N ASP A 351 3.34 -28.69 -25.34
CA ASP A 351 3.67 -28.64 -26.76
C ASP A 351 3.14 -27.32 -27.32
N GLY A 352 4.07 -26.44 -27.72
CA GLY A 352 3.70 -25.49 -28.75
C GLY A 352 3.59 -24.03 -28.41
N ILE A 353 4.05 -23.52 -27.23
CA ILE A 353 4.11 -22.05 -27.07
C ILE A 353 5.13 -21.42 -28.04
N TYR A 354 6.23 -22.10 -28.34
CA TYR A 354 7.24 -21.62 -29.29
C TYR A 354 7.53 -22.68 -30.34
N GLN A 355 7.10 -22.44 -31.58
CA GLN A 355 7.42 -23.26 -32.75
C GLN A 355 7.77 -22.37 -33.93
N ASN A 356 8.92 -22.66 -34.57
CA ASN A 356 9.34 -22.01 -35.84
C ASN A 356 9.35 -20.48 -35.78
N GLY A 357 9.84 -19.87 -34.70
CA GLY A 357 9.87 -18.41 -34.56
C GLY A 357 8.55 -17.78 -34.11
N VAL A 358 7.55 -18.58 -33.74
CA VAL A 358 6.23 -18.09 -33.28
C VAL A 358 6.00 -18.52 -31.83
N ILE A 359 5.63 -17.57 -30.98
CA ILE A 359 5.08 -17.79 -29.64
C ILE A 359 3.56 -17.60 -29.76
N ASP A 360 2.80 -18.64 -29.50
CA ASP A 360 1.33 -18.58 -29.53
C ASP A 360 0.75 -18.85 -28.15
N THR A 361 0.00 -17.87 -27.61
CA THR A 361 -0.67 -17.94 -26.32
C THR A 361 -2.17 -17.69 -26.51
N PRO A 362 -3.02 -17.91 -25.49
CA PRO A 362 -4.44 -17.53 -25.56
C PRO A 362 -4.67 -16.03 -25.79
N PHE A 363 -3.71 -15.17 -25.49
CA PHE A 363 -3.85 -13.71 -25.51
C PHE A 363 -3.14 -13.05 -26.67
N VAL A 364 -1.97 -13.55 -27.04
CA VAL A 364 -1.12 -12.95 -28.07
C VAL A 364 -0.43 -14.00 -28.91
N THR A 365 -0.20 -13.66 -30.19
CA THR A 365 0.75 -14.37 -31.05
C THR A 365 1.93 -13.46 -31.32
N VAL A 366 3.15 -13.91 -31.03
CA VAL A 366 4.38 -13.17 -31.32
C VAL A 366 5.17 -13.92 -32.38
N SER A 367 5.37 -13.29 -33.52
CA SER A 367 6.20 -13.82 -34.59
C SER A 367 7.59 -13.14 -34.55
N VAL A 368 8.63 -13.95 -34.55
CA VAL A 368 10.01 -13.50 -34.51
C VAL A 368 10.73 -14.02 -35.78
N ASP A 369 10.89 -13.13 -36.74
CA ASP A 369 11.71 -13.36 -37.95
C ASP A 369 12.70 -12.18 -38.13
N GLU A 370 12.76 -11.51 -39.29
CA GLU A 370 13.53 -10.27 -39.44
C GLU A 370 12.98 -9.12 -38.60
N ASN A 371 11.69 -9.14 -38.27
CA ASN A 371 10.97 -8.17 -37.47
C ASN A 371 10.17 -8.91 -36.38
N ILE A 372 9.86 -8.23 -35.28
CA ILE A 372 8.97 -8.76 -34.24
C ILE A 372 7.57 -8.18 -34.45
N THR A 373 6.62 -9.07 -34.74
CA THR A 373 5.21 -8.74 -34.86
C THR A 373 4.44 -9.33 -33.68
N VAL A 374 3.64 -8.52 -33.02
CA VAL A 374 2.75 -8.95 -31.93
C VAL A 374 1.30 -8.80 -32.42
N TYR A 375 0.55 -9.90 -32.43
CA TYR A 375 -0.87 -9.88 -32.68
C TYR A 375 -1.62 -10.08 -31.36
N ASP A 376 -2.38 -9.06 -30.94
CA ASP A 376 -3.23 -9.12 -29.76
C ASP A 376 -4.57 -9.78 -30.14
N LYS A 377 -4.83 -10.94 -29.58
CA LYS A 377 -6.06 -11.72 -29.83
C LYS A 377 -7.29 -11.14 -29.14
N THR A 378 -7.11 -10.25 -28.17
CA THR A 378 -8.20 -9.61 -27.42
C THR A 378 -8.74 -8.41 -28.18
N THR A 379 -7.84 -7.58 -28.73
CA THR A 379 -8.21 -6.39 -29.51
C THR A 379 -8.30 -6.66 -31.00
N HIS A 380 -7.75 -7.80 -31.46
CA HIS A 380 -7.58 -8.16 -32.88
C HIS A 380 -6.68 -7.19 -33.65
N GLU A 381 -5.73 -6.56 -32.98
CA GLU A 381 -4.78 -5.64 -33.59
C GLU A 381 -3.40 -6.29 -33.75
N ALA A 382 -2.69 -5.91 -34.83
CA ALA A 382 -1.32 -6.31 -35.07
C ALA A 382 -0.38 -5.11 -34.92
N TYR A 383 0.72 -5.33 -34.19
CA TYR A 383 1.78 -4.34 -33.98
C TYR A 383 3.04 -4.86 -34.65
N GLU A 384 3.51 -4.17 -35.69
CA GLU A 384 4.73 -4.50 -36.41
C GLU A 384 5.91 -3.69 -35.87
N ASP A 385 7.13 -4.23 -36.01
CA ASP A 385 8.38 -3.58 -35.59
C ASP A 385 8.41 -3.12 -34.10
N VAL A 386 7.83 -3.92 -33.20
CA VAL A 386 7.65 -3.55 -31.79
C VAL A 386 8.98 -3.39 -31.05
N ILE A 387 10.04 -4.05 -31.51
CA ILE A 387 11.41 -3.95 -30.99
C ILE A 387 12.37 -3.83 -32.17
N ARG A 388 13.22 -2.81 -32.15
CA ARG A 388 14.31 -2.60 -33.06
C ARG A 388 15.66 -2.83 -32.42
#